data_8392753f20ea7fd1cd1cd761fd5d1e1c
#
_entry.id   8392753f20ea7fd1cd1cd761fd5d1e1c
#
_cell.length_a   1.000
_cell.length_b   1.000
_cell.length_c   1.000
_cell.angle_alpha   90.00
_cell.angle_beta   90.00
_cell.angle_gamma   90.00
#
_symmetry.space_group_name_H-M   'P 1'
#
loop_
_entity.id
_entity.type
_entity.pdbx_description
1 polymer ?
#
loop_
_entity_poly.entity_id
_entity_poly.type
_entity_poly.pdbx_seq_one_letter_code
_entity_poly.pdbx_strand_id
1 'polypeptide(L)'
;MGGPILQNPGPKFKIRAISGGRGGGLTMAGKRDILRSSGPPGKPFSRRPSHLKEGRMLTLIRDAEVFGPEPLGRRDILIAGPAIEAVSEPGRIRLEGLTADVLDAAGSFAVPGLVDPHVHILGGGGEGGPATRAPEIRIEDVVPSGVTTLIGCLGTDGVTRHMTSLLAKARALEIEGVTTFLFSGSYELPVRTLTGSVRGDLVLIDKVIGAGEIAVSDHRSSQPTFDELARLAAECRVGGMLGGKAGVLHLHLGDGKRRLGMLFRLVRETEIPVTQVVPTHVLRNRELFEEGLEWVKAGGAIDVTAGPDPDPASDPDVTLEECVARFRKEGLPLARLMVSSDANGSMPVFDRSGKLVRLTIATERDLFRKFRE
;
A
#
# COMPACT_ATOMS: atom_id res chain seq x y z
N MET A 1 -39.50 13.25 -11.73
CA MET A 1 -38.75 12.98 -12.98
C MET A 1 -37.36 12.53 -12.57
N GLY A 2 -37.15 11.24 -12.60
CA GLY A 2 -35.87 10.61 -12.18
C GLY A 2 -34.89 10.58 -13.35
N GLY A 3 -33.74 11.23 -13.20
CA GLY A 3 -32.59 11.07 -14.07
C GLY A 3 -31.78 9.81 -13.71
N PRO A 4 -31.07 9.20 -14.67
CA PRO A 4 -30.38 7.94 -14.44
C PRO A 4 -29.17 8.14 -13.51
N ILE A 5 -29.12 7.33 -12.45
CA ILE A 5 -27.96 7.17 -11.58
C ILE A 5 -26.85 6.52 -12.41
N LEU A 6 -25.78 7.26 -12.66
CA LEU A 6 -24.55 6.70 -13.23
C LEU A 6 -24.00 5.65 -12.25
N GLN A 7 -24.09 4.38 -12.63
CA GLN A 7 -23.45 3.28 -11.94
C GLN A 7 -21.93 3.47 -12.08
N ASN A 8 -21.31 3.72 -10.96
CA ASN A 8 -19.85 3.74 -10.82
C ASN A 8 -19.32 2.33 -11.13
N PRO A 9 -18.40 2.11 -12.09
CA PRO A 9 -17.81 0.80 -12.29
C PRO A 9 -16.99 0.48 -11.04
N GLY A 10 -17.40 -0.54 -10.32
CA GLY A 10 -16.76 -1.01 -9.10
C GLY A 10 -15.26 -1.33 -9.31
N PRO A 11 -14.49 -1.45 -8.23
CA PRO A 11 -13.05 -1.62 -8.30
C PRO A 11 -12.66 -2.88 -9.09
N LYS A 12 -11.76 -2.71 -10.05
CA LYS A 12 -11.19 -3.81 -10.84
C LYS A 12 -10.25 -4.62 -9.96
N PHE A 13 -10.61 -5.82 -9.58
CA PHE A 13 -9.79 -6.71 -8.76
C PHE A 13 -8.81 -7.51 -9.63
N LYS A 14 -7.58 -7.66 -9.13
CA LYS A 14 -6.58 -8.61 -9.67
C LYS A 14 -6.48 -9.80 -8.74
N ILE A 15 -6.53 -11.03 -9.27
CA ILE A 15 -6.49 -12.27 -8.49
C ILE A 15 -5.18 -13.03 -8.77
N ARG A 16 -4.61 -13.64 -7.74
CA ARG A 16 -3.47 -14.56 -7.82
C ARG A 16 -3.82 -15.91 -7.21
N ALA A 17 -3.42 -16.99 -7.88
CA ALA A 17 -3.51 -18.33 -7.31
C ALA A 17 -2.34 -18.60 -6.36
N ILE A 18 -2.64 -19.08 -5.15
CA ILE A 18 -1.65 -19.50 -4.16
C ILE A 18 -1.68 -21.01 -4.10
N SER A 19 -0.61 -21.68 -4.55
CA SER A 19 -0.46 -23.13 -4.42
C SER A 19 0.19 -23.47 -3.08
N GLY A 20 -0.47 -24.30 -2.29
CA GLY A 20 0.11 -24.93 -1.11
C GLY A 20 1.05 -26.09 -1.50
N GLY A 21 2.28 -25.79 -1.93
CA GLY A 21 3.26 -26.79 -2.32
C GLY A 21 4.21 -27.14 -1.17
N ARG A 22 4.31 -28.43 -0.87
CA ARG A 22 5.38 -29.00 -0.02
C ARG A 22 6.73 -28.77 -0.67
N GLY A 23 7.75 -28.51 0.17
CA GLY A 23 9.08 -28.08 -0.23
C GLY A 23 9.78 -28.98 -1.25
N GLY A 24 10.39 -28.35 -2.21
CA GLY A 24 11.42 -28.88 -3.09
C GLY A 24 12.40 -27.77 -3.37
N GLY A 25 13.59 -27.87 -2.79
CA GLY A 25 14.64 -26.89 -2.98
C GLY A 25 15.15 -26.90 -4.43
N LEU A 26 15.23 -25.73 -5.02
CA LEU A 26 16.00 -25.49 -6.24
C LEU A 26 17.23 -24.66 -5.88
N THR A 27 18.39 -25.33 -5.91
CA THR A 27 19.71 -24.70 -5.91
C THR A 27 19.94 -24.03 -7.26
N MET A 28 20.09 -22.74 -7.28
CA MET A 28 20.57 -21.99 -8.45
C MET A 28 22.07 -21.76 -8.30
N ALA A 29 22.86 -22.46 -9.12
CA ALA A 29 24.28 -22.18 -9.30
C ALA A 29 24.47 -20.94 -10.17
N GLY A 30 25.34 -20.04 -9.71
CA GLY A 30 25.60 -18.77 -10.35
C GLY A 30 26.43 -18.83 -11.62
N LYS A 31 26.33 -17.77 -12.41
CA LYS A 31 27.47 -17.19 -13.17
C LYS A 31 27.27 -15.69 -13.26
N ARG A 32 28.25 -14.97 -12.77
CA ARG A 32 28.42 -13.52 -12.97
C ARG A 32 29.03 -13.34 -14.35
N ASP A 33 28.33 -12.63 -15.24
CA ASP A 33 28.96 -12.03 -16.42
C ASP A 33 28.84 -10.52 -16.33
N ILE A 34 30.00 -9.89 -16.19
CA ILE A 34 30.18 -8.45 -16.20
C ILE A 34 30.15 -8.00 -17.67
N LEU A 35 29.09 -7.34 -18.09
CA LEU A 35 28.99 -6.72 -19.43
C LEU A 35 29.82 -5.44 -19.47
N ARG A 36 30.97 -5.49 -20.15
CA ARG A 36 31.61 -4.30 -20.75
C ARG A 36 30.89 -3.97 -22.05
N SER A 37 30.25 -2.81 -22.13
CA SER A 37 29.70 -2.30 -23.39
C SER A 37 30.63 -1.22 -23.98
N SER A 38 31.22 -1.54 -25.12
CA SER A 38 31.72 -0.55 -26.07
C SER A 38 30.95 -0.71 -27.37
N GLY A 39 30.05 0.22 -27.70
CA GLY A 39 29.33 0.26 -28.96
C GLY A 39 28.97 1.71 -29.32
N PRO A 40 28.87 2.04 -30.61
CA PRO A 40 28.73 3.41 -31.10
C PRO A 40 27.35 4.04 -30.86
N PRO A 41 27.25 5.39 -30.85
CA PRO A 41 26.01 6.10 -30.48
C PRO A 41 24.98 6.06 -31.65
N GLY A 42 23.74 5.82 -31.27
CA GLY A 42 22.62 6.18 -32.13
C GLY A 42 21.73 5.05 -32.61
N LYS A 43 20.81 4.57 -31.76
CA LYS A 43 19.47 4.14 -32.16
C LYS A 43 18.48 4.43 -31.05
N PRO A 44 17.26 4.89 -31.33
CA PRO A 44 16.29 5.21 -30.31
C PRO A 44 15.88 3.95 -29.54
N PHE A 45 15.68 4.12 -28.23
CA PHE A 45 15.23 3.09 -27.31
C PHE A 45 13.80 2.64 -27.69
N SER A 46 13.69 1.73 -28.65
CA SER A 46 12.47 1.00 -28.96
C SER A 46 12.71 -0.48 -28.70
N ARG A 47 12.81 -0.88 -27.45
CA ARG A 47 12.62 -2.26 -27.07
C ARG A 47 11.51 -2.32 -26.01
N ARG A 48 10.28 -2.53 -26.49
CA ARG A 48 9.30 -3.27 -25.71
C ARG A 48 9.98 -4.59 -25.30
N PRO A 49 9.85 -5.04 -24.03
CA PRO A 49 10.36 -6.33 -23.64
C PRO A 49 9.79 -7.40 -24.58
N SER A 50 10.65 -8.10 -25.29
CA SER A 50 10.30 -9.07 -26.34
C SER A 50 9.66 -10.37 -25.80
N HIS A 51 9.18 -10.39 -24.56
CA HIS A 51 8.59 -11.55 -23.90
C HIS A 51 7.10 -11.41 -23.59
N LEU A 52 6.48 -10.27 -23.85
CA LEU A 52 5.03 -10.23 -23.97
C LEU A 52 4.69 -10.88 -25.31
N LYS A 53 4.37 -12.17 -25.30
CA LYS A 53 3.75 -12.83 -26.45
C LYS A 53 2.50 -12.02 -26.79
N GLU A 54 2.58 -11.22 -27.85
CA GLU A 54 1.40 -10.65 -28.47
C GLU A 54 0.48 -11.82 -28.79
N GLY A 55 -0.68 -11.90 -28.14
CA GLY A 55 -1.70 -12.80 -28.61
C GLY A 55 -2.62 -13.51 -27.67
N ARG A 56 -2.41 -13.51 -26.35
CA ARG A 56 -3.39 -14.15 -25.47
C ARG A 56 -3.93 -13.16 -24.47
N MET A 57 -5.06 -12.54 -24.83
CA MET A 57 -5.79 -11.64 -23.92
C MET A 57 -6.68 -12.38 -22.91
N LEU A 58 -6.80 -13.72 -23.05
CA LEU A 58 -7.67 -14.52 -22.22
C LEU A 58 -6.86 -15.46 -21.33
N THR A 59 -7.20 -15.48 -20.03
CA THR A 59 -6.71 -16.46 -19.07
C THR A 59 -7.90 -17.09 -18.38
N LEU A 60 -7.95 -18.42 -18.33
CA LEU A 60 -8.95 -19.19 -17.60
C LEU A 60 -8.28 -19.88 -16.43
N ILE A 61 -8.61 -19.45 -15.20
CA ILE A 61 -8.23 -20.13 -13.97
C ILE A 61 -9.33 -21.14 -13.67
N ARG A 62 -9.00 -22.42 -13.56
CA ARG A 62 -9.94 -23.49 -13.32
C ARG A 62 -9.88 -23.98 -11.89
N ASP A 63 -11.06 -24.22 -11.34
CA ASP A 63 -11.28 -25.01 -10.14
C ASP A 63 -10.59 -24.51 -8.89
N ALA A 64 -10.45 -23.20 -8.75
CA ALA A 64 -9.91 -22.55 -7.55
C ALA A 64 -10.97 -22.48 -6.44
N GLU A 65 -10.55 -22.61 -5.19
CA GLU A 65 -11.37 -22.18 -4.05
C GLU A 65 -11.31 -20.67 -3.93
N VAL A 66 -12.42 -19.98 -4.23
CA VAL A 66 -12.44 -18.52 -4.44
C VAL A 66 -13.03 -17.80 -3.24
N PHE A 67 -12.36 -16.71 -2.84
CA PHE A 67 -12.82 -15.74 -1.86
C PHE A 67 -12.86 -14.35 -2.50
N GLY A 68 -13.94 -13.58 -2.24
CA GLY A 68 -14.04 -12.27 -2.83
C GLY A 68 -14.75 -11.15 -2.04
N PRO A 69 -14.45 -10.82 -0.75
CA PRO A 69 -13.69 -11.53 0.29
C PRO A 69 -14.40 -12.73 0.89
N GLU A 70 -15.73 -12.80 0.77
CA GLU A 70 -16.52 -13.93 1.28
C GLU A 70 -16.25 -15.21 0.48
N PRO A 71 -16.36 -16.39 1.11
CA PRO A 71 -16.14 -17.66 0.42
C PRO A 71 -17.18 -17.87 -0.68
N LEU A 72 -16.72 -18.02 -1.91
CA LEU A 72 -17.55 -18.31 -3.07
C LEU A 72 -17.55 -19.81 -3.41
N GLY A 73 -16.68 -20.60 -2.77
CA GLY A 73 -16.45 -22.02 -3.08
C GLY A 73 -15.65 -22.20 -4.38
N ARG A 74 -15.65 -23.41 -4.90
CA ARG A 74 -14.90 -23.77 -6.12
C ARG A 74 -15.49 -23.07 -7.35
N ARG A 75 -14.64 -22.34 -8.08
CA ARG A 75 -15.02 -21.55 -9.26
C ARG A 75 -13.98 -21.61 -10.36
N ASP A 76 -14.45 -21.40 -11.59
CA ASP A 76 -13.62 -20.98 -12.73
C ASP A 76 -13.66 -19.47 -12.85
N ILE A 77 -12.51 -18.86 -13.18
CA ILE A 77 -12.37 -17.41 -13.36
C ILE A 77 -11.83 -17.13 -14.76
N LEU A 78 -12.61 -16.39 -15.57
CA LEU A 78 -12.15 -15.90 -16.88
C LEU A 78 -11.63 -14.46 -16.74
N ILE A 79 -10.42 -14.26 -17.22
CA ILE A 79 -9.75 -12.96 -17.27
C ILE A 79 -9.54 -12.58 -18.72
N ALA A 80 -9.98 -11.39 -19.12
CA ALA A 80 -9.71 -10.81 -20.43
C ALA A 80 -8.95 -9.48 -20.27
N GLY A 81 -7.69 -9.47 -20.70
CA GLY A 81 -6.82 -8.32 -20.48
C GLY A 81 -6.74 -7.98 -18.98
N PRO A 82 -7.12 -6.75 -18.57
CA PRO A 82 -7.04 -6.33 -17.17
C PRO A 82 -8.29 -6.65 -16.34
N ALA A 83 -9.32 -7.28 -16.92
CA ALA A 83 -10.62 -7.45 -16.27
C ALA A 83 -10.95 -8.94 -15.99
N ILE A 84 -11.61 -9.18 -14.85
CA ILE A 84 -12.30 -10.44 -14.61
C ILE A 84 -13.64 -10.34 -15.32
N GLU A 85 -13.86 -11.18 -16.35
CA GLU A 85 -15.06 -11.18 -17.15
C GLU A 85 -16.14 -12.10 -16.58
N ALA A 86 -15.73 -13.20 -15.96
CA ALA A 86 -16.67 -14.13 -15.36
C ALA A 86 -16.05 -14.87 -14.18
N VAL A 87 -16.91 -15.16 -13.18
CA VAL A 87 -16.65 -16.14 -12.11
C VAL A 87 -17.83 -17.08 -12.12
N SER A 88 -17.63 -18.37 -12.33
CA SER A 88 -18.70 -19.33 -12.48
C SER A 88 -18.38 -20.70 -11.86
N GLU A 89 -19.38 -21.55 -11.78
CA GLU A 89 -19.20 -22.94 -11.38
C GLU A 89 -18.17 -23.65 -12.27
N PRO A 90 -17.38 -24.60 -11.74
CA PRO A 90 -16.37 -25.31 -12.52
C PRO A 90 -16.92 -25.95 -13.79
N GLY A 91 -16.22 -25.79 -14.90
CA GLY A 91 -16.57 -26.34 -16.20
C GLY A 91 -17.71 -25.62 -16.95
N ARG A 92 -18.26 -24.54 -16.42
CA ARG A 92 -19.30 -23.76 -17.11
C ARG A 92 -18.76 -22.83 -18.17
N ILE A 93 -17.50 -22.35 -18.02
CA ILE A 93 -16.88 -21.45 -19.01
C ILE A 93 -16.37 -22.30 -20.18
N ARG A 94 -16.94 -22.07 -21.37
CA ARG A 94 -16.51 -22.69 -22.61
C ARG A 94 -15.85 -21.64 -23.51
N LEU A 95 -14.70 -21.99 -24.08
CA LEU A 95 -13.90 -21.09 -24.91
C LEU A 95 -13.88 -21.61 -26.38
N GLU A 96 -15.06 -21.95 -26.90
CA GLU A 96 -15.18 -22.48 -28.27
C GLU A 96 -14.66 -21.46 -29.29
N GLY A 97 -13.65 -21.85 -30.07
CA GLY A 97 -13.02 -20.96 -31.07
C GLY A 97 -12.10 -19.87 -30.52
N LEU A 98 -11.89 -19.81 -29.19
CA LEU A 98 -11.01 -18.85 -28.54
C LEU A 98 -9.75 -19.54 -27.98
N THR A 99 -8.61 -18.86 -28.06
CA THR A 99 -7.38 -19.32 -27.44
C THR A 99 -7.17 -18.59 -26.12
N ALA A 100 -7.01 -19.35 -25.04
CA ALA A 100 -6.72 -18.83 -23.72
C ALA A 100 -5.57 -19.59 -23.06
N ASP A 101 -4.86 -18.93 -22.15
CA ASP A 101 -3.98 -19.61 -21.22
C ASP A 101 -4.85 -20.22 -20.12
N VAL A 102 -4.72 -21.53 -19.91
CA VAL A 102 -5.47 -22.25 -18.88
C VAL A 102 -4.55 -22.54 -17.71
N LEU A 103 -4.94 -22.09 -16.53
CA LEU A 103 -4.27 -22.39 -15.25
C LEU A 103 -5.18 -23.33 -14.46
N ASP A 104 -4.73 -24.56 -14.24
CA ASP A 104 -5.39 -25.47 -13.29
C ASP A 104 -5.02 -25.05 -11.86
N ALA A 105 -6.03 -24.64 -11.10
CA ALA A 105 -5.89 -24.16 -9.73
C ALA A 105 -6.59 -25.08 -8.71
N ALA A 106 -6.86 -26.34 -9.10
CA ALA A 106 -7.44 -27.33 -8.19
C ALA A 106 -6.63 -27.46 -6.89
N GLY A 107 -7.29 -27.33 -5.74
CA GLY A 107 -6.65 -27.34 -4.43
C GLY A 107 -5.88 -26.08 -4.06
N SER A 108 -6.01 -25.00 -4.85
CA SER A 108 -5.46 -23.69 -4.58
C SER A 108 -6.54 -22.68 -4.21
N PHE A 109 -6.17 -21.67 -3.42
CA PHE A 109 -7.04 -20.54 -3.12
C PHE A 109 -6.83 -19.41 -4.14
N ALA A 110 -7.93 -18.78 -4.57
CA ALA A 110 -7.91 -17.53 -5.31
C ALA A 110 -8.54 -16.44 -4.44
N VAL A 111 -7.75 -15.42 -4.13
CA VAL A 111 -8.16 -14.28 -3.29
C VAL A 111 -7.91 -12.97 -4.04
N PRO A 112 -8.59 -11.88 -3.69
CA PRO A 112 -8.23 -10.56 -4.18
C PRO A 112 -6.76 -10.27 -3.90
N GLY A 113 -6.06 -9.63 -4.86
CA GLY A 113 -4.70 -9.19 -4.63
C GLY A 113 -4.64 -8.20 -3.47
N LEU A 114 -3.58 -8.27 -2.67
CA LEU A 114 -3.41 -7.39 -1.53
C LEU A 114 -3.25 -5.94 -1.98
N VAL A 115 -3.82 -5.03 -1.19
CA VAL A 115 -3.63 -3.59 -1.32
C VAL A 115 -2.72 -3.15 -0.19
N ASP A 116 -1.58 -2.57 -0.53
CA ASP A 116 -0.68 -1.98 0.45
C ASP A 116 -0.87 -0.47 0.50
N PRO A 117 -1.48 0.07 1.58
CA PRO A 117 -1.84 1.48 1.67
C PRO A 117 -0.69 2.42 2.04
N HIS A 118 0.52 1.89 2.32
CA HIS A 118 1.66 2.70 2.75
C HIS A 118 2.99 2.07 2.35
N VAL A 119 3.62 2.61 1.29
CA VAL A 119 4.88 2.07 0.72
C VAL A 119 5.82 3.20 0.30
N HIS A 120 7.09 3.10 0.69
CA HIS A 120 8.14 4.01 0.23
C HIS A 120 8.70 3.56 -1.13
N ILE A 121 7.94 3.74 -2.22
CA ILE A 121 8.35 3.23 -3.55
C ILE A 121 9.64 3.84 -4.09
N LEU A 122 10.07 5.01 -3.58
CA LEU A 122 11.41 5.61 -3.82
C LEU A 122 12.45 5.24 -2.76
N GLY A 123 12.10 4.35 -1.83
CA GLY A 123 12.85 4.12 -0.62
C GLY A 123 12.68 5.24 0.41
N GLY A 124 12.66 4.87 1.67
CA GLY A 124 12.70 5.75 2.83
C GLY A 124 14.10 5.84 3.43
N GLY A 125 14.18 6.10 4.72
CA GLY A 125 15.43 6.17 5.47
C GLY A 125 16.28 7.38 5.13
N GLY A 126 17.47 7.39 5.71
CA GLY A 126 18.42 8.49 5.64
C GLY A 126 18.60 9.25 6.95
N GLU A 127 17.81 8.94 7.97
CA GLU A 127 17.83 9.59 9.29
C GLU A 127 19.14 9.35 10.05
N GLY A 128 19.84 8.26 9.75
CA GLY A 128 21.21 7.98 10.24
C GLY A 128 22.31 8.52 9.33
N GLY A 129 21.98 9.39 8.37
CA GLY A 129 22.88 9.93 7.37
C GLY A 129 22.75 9.25 5.99
N PRO A 130 23.43 9.78 4.96
CA PRO A 130 23.22 9.34 3.56
C PRO A 130 23.40 7.85 3.30
N ALA A 131 24.20 7.16 4.10
CA ALA A 131 24.49 5.73 3.97
C ALA A 131 23.31 4.84 4.47
N THR A 132 22.33 5.41 5.16
CA THR A 132 21.17 4.68 5.70
C THR A 132 19.91 4.82 4.83
N ARG A 133 20.05 5.32 3.59
CA ARG A 133 18.95 5.43 2.63
C ARG A 133 18.54 4.04 2.12
N ALA A 134 17.25 3.74 2.17
CA ALA A 134 16.72 2.55 1.53
C ALA A 134 16.67 2.72 -0.01
N PRO A 135 16.86 1.65 -0.80
CA PRO A 135 16.76 1.70 -2.25
C PRO A 135 15.31 1.88 -2.71
N GLU A 136 15.11 2.20 -3.99
CA GLU A 136 13.80 2.13 -4.61
C GLU A 136 13.29 0.69 -4.65
N ILE A 137 11.96 0.54 -4.52
CA ILE A 137 11.32 -0.77 -4.64
C ILE A 137 11.40 -1.29 -6.07
N ARG A 138 11.52 -2.59 -6.24
CA ARG A 138 11.52 -3.25 -7.54
C ARG A 138 10.30 -4.15 -7.67
N ILE A 139 9.86 -4.38 -8.91
CA ILE A 139 8.72 -5.26 -9.17
C ILE A 139 8.93 -6.69 -8.65
N GLU A 140 10.19 -7.17 -8.65
CA GLU A 140 10.57 -8.48 -8.13
C GLU A 140 10.38 -8.60 -6.61
N ASP A 141 10.34 -7.50 -5.90
CA ASP A 141 10.08 -7.46 -4.46
C ASP A 141 8.56 -7.48 -4.19
N VAL A 142 7.76 -6.84 -5.06
CA VAL A 142 6.30 -6.70 -4.93
C VAL A 142 5.54 -7.97 -5.35
N VAL A 143 5.83 -8.50 -6.53
CA VAL A 143 5.04 -9.61 -7.12
C VAL A 143 4.99 -10.86 -6.22
N PRO A 144 6.09 -11.31 -5.58
CA PRO A 144 6.06 -12.49 -4.72
C PRO A 144 5.19 -12.33 -3.47
N SER A 145 4.93 -11.09 -3.02
CA SER A 145 4.12 -10.82 -1.84
C SER A 145 2.60 -10.86 -2.10
N GLY A 146 2.16 -11.04 -3.36
CA GLY A 146 0.74 -11.02 -3.70
C GLY A 146 0.11 -9.63 -3.70
N VAL A 147 0.87 -8.58 -3.46
CA VAL A 147 0.43 -7.19 -3.56
C VAL A 147 0.20 -6.84 -5.02
N THR A 148 -0.96 -6.28 -5.33
CA THR A 148 -1.36 -5.87 -6.68
C THR A 148 -1.66 -4.39 -6.77
N THR A 149 -1.74 -3.70 -5.64
CA THR A 149 -1.98 -2.26 -5.56
C THR A 149 -1.11 -1.66 -4.48
N LEU A 150 -0.37 -0.60 -4.82
CA LEU A 150 0.50 0.14 -3.92
C LEU A 150 0.03 1.59 -3.79
N ILE A 151 0.07 2.13 -2.57
CA ILE A 151 -0.06 3.57 -2.36
C ILE A 151 1.30 4.11 -1.90
N GLY A 152 1.98 4.79 -2.83
CA GLY A 152 3.32 5.32 -2.60
C GLY A 152 3.30 6.63 -1.82
N CYS A 153 4.26 6.79 -0.91
CA CYS A 153 4.50 8.03 -0.16
C CYS A 153 5.99 8.39 -0.12
N LEU A 154 6.27 9.64 0.21
CA LEU A 154 7.58 10.09 0.68
C LEU A 154 7.56 10.08 2.20
N GLY A 155 8.67 9.65 2.80
CA GLY A 155 8.85 9.68 4.25
C GLY A 155 9.54 10.97 4.73
N THR A 156 10.49 10.84 5.65
CA THR A 156 11.21 11.96 6.28
C THR A 156 11.95 12.84 5.27
N ASP A 157 12.50 12.24 4.20
CA ASP A 157 13.30 12.97 3.20
C ASP A 157 12.42 13.53 2.07
N GLY A 158 11.87 14.71 2.25
CA GLY A 158 11.22 15.51 1.21
C GLY A 158 12.19 16.42 0.42
N VAL A 159 13.50 16.38 0.71
CA VAL A 159 14.53 17.27 0.10
C VAL A 159 15.20 16.60 -1.09
N THR A 160 15.63 15.35 -0.94
CA THR A 160 16.34 14.61 -1.99
C THR A 160 15.48 13.57 -2.69
N ARG A 161 14.25 13.35 -2.20
CA ARG A 161 13.18 12.60 -2.85
C ARG A 161 12.02 13.53 -3.17
N HIS A 162 11.60 13.54 -4.43
CA HIS A 162 10.64 14.53 -4.93
C HIS A 162 9.36 13.91 -5.42
N MET A 163 8.25 14.63 -5.34
CA MET A 163 6.96 14.23 -5.86
C MET A 163 6.99 13.86 -7.35
N THR A 164 7.83 14.53 -8.16
CA THR A 164 8.02 14.20 -9.58
C THR A 164 8.63 12.82 -9.77
N SER A 165 9.66 12.48 -8.98
CA SER A 165 10.28 11.15 -9.00
C SER A 165 9.30 10.07 -8.49
N LEU A 166 8.52 10.39 -7.45
CA LEU A 166 7.49 9.50 -6.92
C LEU A 166 6.44 9.16 -7.98
N LEU A 167 5.94 10.18 -8.69
CA LEU A 167 4.97 9.97 -9.78
C LEU A 167 5.58 9.17 -10.94
N ALA A 168 6.83 9.44 -11.33
CA ALA A 168 7.52 8.69 -12.37
C ALA A 168 7.68 7.21 -12.00
N LYS A 169 8.09 6.92 -10.75
CA LYS A 169 8.22 5.55 -10.24
C LYS A 169 6.88 4.83 -10.18
N ALA A 170 5.82 5.49 -9.72
CA ALA A 170 4.47 4.92 -9.71
C ALA A 170 4.01 4.51 -11.11
N ARG A 171 4.25 5.37 -12.11
CA ARG A 171 3.92 5.06 -13.52
C ARG A 171 4.77 3.90 -14.07
N ALA A 172 6.04 3.81 -13.69
CA ALA A 172 6.90 2.70 -14.08
C ALA A 172 6.36 1.37 -13.55
N LEU A 173 6.04 1.29 -12.24
CA LEU A 173 5.45 0.10 -11.62
C LEU A 173 4.10 -0.27 -12.24
N GLU A 174 3.30 0.71 -12.69
CA GLU A 174 2.05 0.44 -13.39
C GLU A 174 2.25 -0.18 -14.76
N ILE A 175 3.26 0.27 -15.51
CA ILE A 175 3.66 -0.35 -16.79
C ILE A 175 4.13 -1.80 -16.55
N GLU A 176 4.79 -2.06 -15.41
CA GLU A 176 5.21 -3.39 -15.00
C GLU A 176 4.06 -4.27 -14.49
N GLY A 177 2.86 -3.71 -14.30
CA GLY A 177 1.63 -4.46 -14.04
C GLY A 177 1.05 -4.37 -12.62
N VAL A 178 1.57 -3.48 -11.76
CA VAL A 178 1.03 -3.21 -10.42
C VAL A 178 0.23 -1.90 -10.45
N THR A 179 -0.99 -1.91 -9.91
CA THR A 179 -1.77 -0.68 -9.76
C THR A 179 -1.11 0.23 -8.72
N THR A 180 -0.97 1.52 -9.04
CA THR A 180 -0.32 2.47 -8.13
C THR A 180 -1.15 3.72 -7.90
N PHE A 181 -1.16 4.18 -6.66
CA PHE A 181 -1.63 5.49 -6.24
C PHE A 181 -0.57 6.17 -5.38
N LEU A 182 -0.78 7.45 -5.05
CA LEU A 182 0.18 8.26 -4.31
C LEU A 182 -0.52 9.12 -3.27
N PHE A 183 0.20 9.41 -2.20
CA PHE A 183 -0.04 10.57 -1.36
C PHE A 183 0.85 11.74 -1.81
N SER A 184 0.30 12.96 -1.80
CA SER A 184 1.07 14.18 -2.06
C SER A 184 1.72 14.66 -0.77
N GLY A 185 3.03 14.90 -0.81
CA GLY A 185 3.79 15.40 0.34
C GLY A 185 4.82 14.45 0.89
N SER A 186 5.30 14.81 2.06
CA SER A 186 6.28 14.10 2.89
C SER A 186 5.94 14.36 4.35
N TYR A 187 6.84 14.09 5.32
CA TYR A 187 6.63 14.35 6.75
C TYR A 187 6.30 15.82 7.08
N GLU A 188 6.71 16.75 6.22
CA GLU A 188 6.76 18.17 6.55
C GLU A 188 5.56 18.99 6.05
N LEU A 189 5.26 20.06 6.76
CA LEU A 189 4.46 21.18 6.30
C LEU A 189 5.37 22.43 6.12
N PRO A 190 5.11 23.26 5.09
CA PRO A 190 4.10 23.12 4.04
C PRO A 190 4.37 21.95 3.09
N VAL A 191 3.31 21.31 2.60
CA VAL A 191 3.38 20.14 1.72
C VAL A 191 4.05 20.50 0.39
N ARG A 192 5.05 19.72 -0.01
CA ARG A 192 5.65 19.81 -1.36
C ARG A 192 4.76 19.07 -2.35
N THR A 193 4.28 19.78 -3.36
CA THR A 193 3.27 19.31 -4.31
C THR A 193 3.79 19.35 -5.75
N LEU A 194 3.05 18.72 -6.66
CA LEU A 194 3.35 18.75 -8.11
C LEU A 194 2.79 19.99 -8.80
N THR A 195 1.63 20.49 -8.34
CA THR A 195 0.87 21.55 -9.01
C THR A 195 0.79 22.86 -8.23
N GLY A 196 1.49 22.94 -7.08
CA GLY A 196 1.49 24.12 -6.22
C GLY A 196 0.47 24.07 -5.07
N SER A 197 -0.43 23.07 -5.03
CA SER A 197 -1.32 22.80 -3.91
C SER A 197 -1.74 21.34 -3.84
N VAL A 198 -2.10 20.86 -2.65
CA VAL A 198 -2.63 19.48 -2.46
C VAL A 198 -3.96 19.33 -3.20
N ARG A 199 -4.80 20.35 -3.19
CA ARG A 199 -6.04 20.38 -3.96
C ARG A 199 -5.79 20.24 -5.46
N GLY A 200 -4.79 20.96 -5.99
CA GLY A 200 -4.38 20.85 -7.39
C GLY A 200 -3.88 19.45 -7.75
N ASP A 201 -3.04 18.85 -6.91
CA ASP A 201 -2.55 17.49 -7.13
C ASP A 201 -3.71 16.47 -7.15
N LEU A 202 -4.65 16.58 -6.21
CA LEU A 202 -5.85 15.71 -6.14
C LEU A 202 -6.75 15.84 -7.36
N VAL A 203 -6.95 17.06 -7.88
CA VAL A 203 -7.86 17.31 -8.99
C VAL A 203 -7.23 16.93 -10.34
N LEU A 204 -5.95 17.24 -10.53
CA LEU A 204 -5.29 17.21 -11.85
C LEU A 204 -4.47 15.94 -12.09
N ILE A 205 -4.08 15.20 -11.03
CA ILE A 205 -3.22 14.03 -11.15
C ILE A 205 -4.00 12.78 -10.72
N ASP A 206 -4.32 11.94 -11.67
CA ASP A 206 -5.13 10.72 -11.53
C ASP A 206 -4.65 9.80 -10.38
N LYS A 207 -3.34 9.68 -10.19
CA LYS A 207 -2.73 8.82 -9.18
C LYS A 207 -2.75 9.38 -7.77
N VAL A 208 -2.89 10.68 -7.58
CA VAL A 208 -2.92 11.28 -6.24
C VAL A 208 -4.30 11.12 -5.62
N ILE A 209 -4.37 10.45 -4.46
CA ILE A 209 -5.62 10.14 -3.76
C ILE A 209 -5.75 10.80 -2.38
N GLY A 210 -4.70 11.45 -1.90
CA GLY A 210 -4.66 12.12 -0.60
C GLY A 210 -3.37 12.89 -0.41
N ALA A 211 -3.15 13.39 0.79
CA ALA A 211 -1.87 13.95 1.24
C ALA A 211 -1.26 13.07 2.35
N GLY A 212 0.05 12.94 2.35
CA GLY A 212 0.78 12.14 3.33
C GLY A 212 2.14 11.66 2.83
N GLU A 213 2.88 10.99 3.71
CA GLU A 213 2.56 10.86 5.13
C GLU A 213 3.06 12.09 5.90
N ILE A 214 2.14 12.81 6.53
CA ILE A 214 2.49 13.99 7.33
C ILE A 214 2.78 13.53 8.76
N ALA A 215 3.96 13.85 9.30
CA ALA A 215 4.33 13.41 10.64
C ALA A 215 3.73 14.30 11.73
N VAL A 216 3.05 13.67 12.67
CA VAL A 216 2.56 14.29 13.90
C VAL A 216 2.95 13.43 15.09
N SER A 217 3.07 14.04 16.26
CA SER A 217 3.50 13.33 17.49
C SER A 217 4.81 12.56 17.34
N ASP A 218 5.73 13.08 16.54
CA ASP A 218 7.05 12.52 16.24
C ASP A 218 8.11 13.61 16.35
N HIS A 219 9.30 13.26 16.83
CA HIS A 219 10.43 14.21 16.92
C HIS A 219 10.95 14.66 15.55
N ARG A 220 10.69 13.88 14.47
CA ARG A 220 11.05 14.19 13.08
C ARG A 220 9.99 15.04 12.37
N SER A 221 8.86 15.28 13.03
CA SER A 221 7.77 16.11 12.50
C SER A 221 8.19 17.56 12.36
N SER A 222 7.65 18.28 11.37
CA SER A 222 7.75 19.74 11.26
C SER A 222 7.02 20.49 12.37
N GLN A 223 6.42 19.79 13.32
CA GLN A 223 5.65 20.32 14.45
C GLN A 223 4.49 21.23 14.00
N PRO A 224 3.60 20.75 13.10
CA PRO A 224 2.53 21.59 12.55
C PRO A 224 1.63 22.15 13.66
N THR A 225 1.18 23.38 13.45
CA THR A 225 0.12 23.96 14.26
C THR A 225 -1.23 23.34 13.92
N PHE A 226 -2.20 23.51 14.78
CA PHE A 226 -3.57 23.06 14.53
C PHE A 226 -4.16 23.66 13.23
N ASP A 227 -3.97 24.96 13.03
CA ASP A 227 -4.52 25.66 11.87
C ASP A 227 -3.90 25.20 10.54
N GLU A 228 -2.60 24.88 10.52
CA GLU A 228 -1.94 24.31 9.35
C GLU A 228 -2.50 22.92 9.03
N LEU A 229 -2.66 22.06 10.04
CA LEU A 229 -3.22 20.72 9.83
C LEU A 229 -4.69 20.79 9.39
N ALA A 230 -5.49 21.67 9.99
CA ALA A 230 -6.90 21.88 9.61
C ALA A 230 -7.03 22.38 8.16
N ARG A 231 -6.16 23.32 7.75
CA ARG A 231 -6.11 23.82 6.37
C ARG A 231 -5.73 22.71 5.39
N LEU A 232 -4.74 21.90 5.72
CA LEU A 232 -4.35 20.76 4.90
C LEU A 232 -5.49 19.73 4.76
N ALA A 233 -6.17 19.41 5.86
CA ALA A 233 -7.34 18.54 5.84
C ALA A 233 -8.46 19.06 4.94
N ALA A 234 -8.70 20.39 4.97
CA ALA A 234 -9.66 21.05 4.08
C ALA A 234 -9.22 20.99 2.60
N GLU A 235 -7.92 21.15 2.30
CA GLU A 235 -7.36 20.96 0.95
C GLU A 235 -7.62 19.54 0.43
N CYS A 236 -7.34 18.53 1.27
CA CYS A 236 -7.61 17.11 0.97
C CYS A 236 -9.10 16.89 0.72
N ARG A 237 -9.96 17.41 1.60
CA ARG A 237 -11.42 17.24 1.51
C ARG A 237 -11.97 17.78 0.20
N VAL A 238 -11.68 19.05 -0.09
CA VAL A 238 -12.20 19.71 -1.30
C VAL A 238 -11.57 19.11 -2.56
N GLY A 239 -10.26 18.86 -2.54
CA GLY A 239 -9.57 18.22 -3.65
C GLY A 239 -10.11 16.84 -3.97
N GLY A 240 -10.38 16.02 -2.94
CA GLY A 240 -10.98 14.70 -3.10
C GLY A 240 -12.40 14.78 -3.71
N MET A 241 -13.23 15.69 -3.23
CA MET A 241 -14.59 15.90 -3.77
C MET A 241 -14.56 16.34 -5.24
N LEU A 242 -13.73 17.31 -5.59
CA LEU A 242 -13.62 17.82 -6.95
C LEU A 242 -12.98 16.78 -7.91
N GLY A 243 -12.02 16.02 -7.42
CA GLY A 243 -11.33 14.96 -8.20
C GLY A 243 -12.09 13.62 -8.25
N GLY A 244 -13.21 13.47 -7.53
CA GLY A 244 -13.93 12.19 -7.40
C GLY A 244 -13.08 11.12 -6.72
N LYS A 245 -12.25 11.49 -5.75
CA LYS A 245 -11.26 10.64 -5.07
C LYS A 245 -11.47 10.64 -3.56
N ALA A 246 -10.74 9.77 -2.85
CA ALA A 246 -10.82 9.66 -1.40
C ALA A 246 -10.46 10.98 -0.67
N GLY A 247 -9.44 11.68 -1.13
CA GLY A 247 -8.97 12.92 -0.51
C GLY A 247 -8.53 12.73 0.93
N VAL A 248 -7.86 11.61 1.23
CA VAL A 248 -7.44 11.22 2.58
C VAL A 248 -6.29 12.11 3.06
N LEU A 249 -6.31 12.46 4.34
CA LEU A 249 -5.14 12.94 5.07
C LEU A 249 -4.52 11.77 5.82
N HIS A 250 -3.38 11.27 5.34
CA HIS A 250 -2.63 10.16 5.89
C HIS A 250 -1.53 10.67 6.80
N LEU A 251 -1.56 10.27 8.09
CA LEU A 251 -0.73 10.85 9.14
C LEU A 251 0.18 9.81 9.78
N HIS A 252 1.49 10.07 9.71
CA HIS A 252 2.50 9.33 10.45
C HIS A 252 2.42 9.64 11.94
N LEU A 253 2.19 8.64 12.76
CA LEU A 253 2.21 8.74 14.22
C LEU A 253 3.56 8.25 14.75
N GLY A 254 4.26 9.15 15.46
CA GLY A 254 5.44 8.79 16.24
C GLY A 254 5.07 8.28 17.64
N ASP A 255 6.09 8.21 18.50
CA ASP A 255 6.00 7.81 19.92
C ASP A 255 5.79 9.01 20.85
N GLY A 256 5.51 10.17 20.29
CA GLY A 256 5.34 11.42 21.05
C GLY A 256 4.11 11.41 21.93
N LYS A 257 4.18 12.12 23.07
CA LYS A 257 3.14 12.17 24.11
C LYS A 257 1.78 12.73 23.64
N ARG A 258 1.74 13.43 22.50
CA ARG A 258 0.49 14.01 21.96
C ARG A 258 -0.40 12.97 21.29
N ARG A 259 0.16 11.84 20.86
CA ARG A 259 -0.53 10.71 20.21
C ARG A 259 -1.58 11.19 19.18
N LEU A 260 -2.84 10.77 19.31
CA LEU A 260 -3.95 11.18 18.45
C LEU A 260 -4.64 12.50 18.90
N GLY A 261 -4.15 13.16 19.94
CA GLY A 261 -4.83 14.35 20.51
C GLY A 261 -5.12 15.44 19.49
N MET A 262 -4.20 15.70 18.52
CA MET A 262 -4.42 16.69 17.47
C MET A 262 -5.50 16.25 16.47
N LEU A 263 -5.62 14.96 16.19
CA LEU A 263 -6.62 14.38 15.29
C LEU A 263 -8.02 14.46 15.93
N PHE A 264 -8.15 14.10 17.19
CA PHE A 264 -9.40 14.26 17.94
C PHE A 264 -9.83 15.73 18.02
N ARG A 265 -8.86 16.63 18.22
CA ARG A 265 -9.11 18.05 18.20
C ARG A 265 -9.63 18.51 16.84
N LEU A 266 -8.99 18.03 15.73
CA LEU A 266 -9.37 18.37 14.36
C LEU A 266 -10.83 18.04 14.09
N VAL A 267 -11.27 16.81 14.37
CA VAL A 267 -12.66 16.39 14.10
C VAL A 267 -13.69 17.01 15.06
N ARG A 268 -13.27 17.46 16.24
CA ARG A 268 -14.15 18.11 17.20
C ARG A 268 -14.33 19.60 16.95
N GLU A 269 -13.28 20.28 16.46
CA GLU A 269 -13.24 21.74 16.35
C GLU A 269 -13.39 22.23 14.88
N THR A 270 -13.54 21.29 13.93
CA THR A 270 -13.79 21.62 12.51
C THR A 270 -14.89 20.74 11.93
N GLU A 271 -15.33 21.03 10.70
CA GLU A 271 -16.30 20.23 9.93
C GLU A 271 -15.64 19.06 9.17
N ILE A 272 -14.36 18.77 9.42
CA ILE A 272 -13.66 17.65 8.78
C ILE A 272 -14.18 16.33 9.35
N PRO A 273 -14.74 15.44 8.51
CA PRO A 273 -15.25 14.17 8.99
C PRO A 273 -14.11 13.25 9.43
N VAL A 274 -14.34 12.48 10.48
CA VAL A 274 -13.36 11.53 11.03
C VAL A 274 -12.83 10.54 9.96
N THR A 275 -13.67 10.17 9.00
CA THR A 275 -13.30 9.26 7.89
C THR A 275 -12.31 9.86 6.88
N GLN A 276 -12.02 11.16 6.98
CA GLN A 276 -11.08 11.88 6.12
C GLN A 276 -9.63 11.64 6.56
N VAL A 277 -9.41 11.27 7.82
CA VAL A 277 -8.09 11.22 8.45
C VAL A 277 -7.75 9.78 8.79
N VAL A 278 -6.57 9.34 8.37
CA VAL A 278 -6.07 7.98 8.61
C VAL A 278 -4.71 8.06 9.29
N PRO A 279 -4.65 7.80 10.61
CA PRO A 279 -3.38 7.64 11.30
C PRO A 279 -2.75 6.29 10.96
N THR A 280 -1.43 6.27 10.70
CA THR A 280 -0.64 5.05 10.53
C THR A 280 0.30 4.80 11.70
N HIS A 281 0.85 3.58 11.78
CA HIS A 281 1.76 3.10 12.82
C HIS A 281 1.15 3.07 14.22
N VAL A 282 -0.15 2.82 14.32
CA VAL A 282 -0.89 2.95 15.58
C VAL A 282 -0.47 1.90 16.64
N LEU A 283 0.27 0.86 16.26
CA LEU A 283 0.78 -0.17 17.20
C LEU A 283 2.15 0.17 17.81
N ARG A 284 2.68 1.40 17.66
CA ARG A 284 4.00 1.76 18.20
C ARG A 284 4.12 1.60 19.71
N ASN A 285 3.05 1.85 20.45
CA ASN A 285 2.97 1.64 21.89
C ASN A 285 1.52 1.43 22.33
N ARG A 286 1.34 0.92 23.54
CA ARG A 286 0.05 0.56 24.13
C ARG A 286 -0.92 1.75 24.18
N GLU A 287 -0.47 2.89 24.63
CA GLU A 287 -1.32 4.05 24.82
C GLU A 287 -1.81 4.60 23.48
N LEU A 288 -0.96 4.58 22.43
CA LEU A 288 -1.34 4.99 21.09
C LEU A 288 -2.38 4.02 20.51
N PHE A 289 -2.21 2.73 20.73
CA PHE A 289 -3.17 1.71 20.31
C PHE A 289 -4.54 1.89 20.98
N GLU A 290 -4.59 2.13 22.28
CA GLU A 290 -5.86 2.37 22.99
C GLU A 290 -6.57 3.64 22.44
N GLU A 291 -5.84 4.73 22.19
CA GLU A 291 -6.41 5.90 21.49
C GLU A 291 -6.85 5.57 20.06
N GLY A 292 -6.16 4.67 19.36
CA GLY A 292 -6.55 4.16 18.03
C GLY A 292 -7.89 3.42 18.06
N LEU A 293 -8.15 2.61 19.10
CA LEU A 293 -9.46 1.97 19.28
C LEU A 293 -10.57 3.01 19.51
N GLU A 294 -10.31 4.06 20.30
CA GLU A 294 -11.27 5.16 20.48
C GLU A 294 -11.50 5.93 19.17
N TRP A 295 -10.45 6.10 18.34
CA TRP A 295 -10.60 6.69 17.02
C TRP A 295 -11.52 5.86 16.11
N VAL A 296 -11.39 4.52 16.16
CA VAL A 296 -12.27 3.62 15.40
C VAL A 296 -13.71 3.68 15.93
N LYS A 297 -13.92 3.75 17.26
CA LYS A 297 -15.24 3.94 17.87
C LYS A 297 -15.90 5.25 17.44
N ALA A 298 -15.11 6.30 17.25
CA ALA A 298 -15.60 7.56 16.69
C ALA A 298 -15.92 7.50 15.18
N GLY A 299 -15.69 6.35 14.51
CA GLY A 299 -15.96 6.13 13.10
C GLY A 299 -14.76 6.36 12.17
N GLY A 300 -13.57 6.55 12.71
CA GLY A 300 -12.32 6.62 11.95
C GLY A 300 -11.83 5.25 11.49
N ALA A 301 -10.79 5.24 10.67
CA ALA A 301 -10.01 4.06 10.34
C ALA A 301 -8.58 4.23 10.85
N ILE A 302 -7.90 3.14 11.15
CA ILE A 302 -6.49 3.12 11.52
C ILE A 302 -5.71 2.26 10.54
N ASP A 303 -4.43 2.61 10.35
CA ASP A 303 -3.47 1.78 9.66
C ASP A 303 -2.39 1.30 10.63
N VAL A 304 -2.03 0.03 10.52
CA VAL A 304 -1.00 -0.61 11.33
C VAL A 304 0.04 -1.25 10.45
N THR A 305 1.30 -1.15 10.88
CA THR A 305 2.42 -1.71 10.10
C THR A 305 2.56 -3.19 10.38
N ALA A 306 2.64 -4.00 9.33
CA ALA A 306 2.85 -5.45 9.44
C ALA A 306 4.18 -5.77 10.16
N GLY A 307 5.21 -4.98 9.85
CA GLY A 307 6.54 -5.10 10.46
C GLY A 307 7.31 -6.37 10.06
N PRO A 308 8.63 -6.34 10.19
CA PRO A 308 9.45 -7.55 10.11
C PRO A 308 9.09 -8.50 11.26
N ASP A 309 9.55 -9.76 11.17
CA ASP A 309 9.46 -10.68 12.30
C ASP A 309 10.02 -10.00 13.55
N PRO A 310 9.33 -10.16 14.70
CA PRO A 310 9.85 -9.60 15.94
C PRO A 310 11.28 -10.07 16.12
N ASP A 311 12.21 -9.12 16.24
CA ASP A 311 13.54 -9.44 16.70
C ASP A 311 13.39 -10.10 18.09
N PRO A 312 13.99 -11.26 18.36
CA PRO A 312 13.97 -11.87 19.69
C PRO A 312 14.42 -10.92 20.80
N ALA A 313 15.11 -9.84 20.43
CA ALA A 313 15.51 -8.76 21.35
C ALA A 313 14.46 -7.65 21.50
N SER A 314 13.46 -7.58 20.62
CA SER A 314 12.35 -6.61 20.69
C SER A 314 11.08 -7.31 21.13
N ASP A 315 10.47 -6.82 22.17
CA ASP A 315 9.14 -7.25 22.64
C ASP A 315 8.17 -6.13 22.25
N PRO A 316 7.39 -6.27 21.16
CA PRO A 316 6.47 -5.22 20.74
C PRO A 316 5.36 -5.09 21.79
N ASP A 317 5.09 -3.86 22.23
CA ASP A 317 4.03 -3.56 23.21
C ASP A 317 2.65 -4.07 22.77
N VAL A 318 2.40 -4.09 21.45
CA VAL A 318 1.14 -4.53 20.85
C VAL A 318 1.43 -5.25 19.53
N THR A 319 0.90 -6.46 19.36
CA THR A 319 1.02 -7.21 18.10
C THR A 319 -0.21 -7.01 17.22
N LEU A 320 -0.08 -7.33 15.92
CA LEU A 320 -1.21 -7.30 14.98
C LEU A 320 -2.30 -8.31 15.39
N GLU A 321 -1.90 -9.48 15.89
CA GLU A 321 -2.81 -10.52 16.36
C GLU A 321 -3.64 -10.02 17.54
N GLU A 322 -3.00 -9.32 18.49
CA GLU A 322 -3.70 -8.67 19.59
C GLU A 322 -4.66 -7.59 19.10
N CYS A 323 -4.24 -6.78 18.12
CA CYS A 323 -5.08 -5.76 17.51
C CYS A 323 -6.35 -6.38 16.90
N VAL A 324 -6.22 -7.42 16.08
CA VAL A 324 -7.36 -8.13 15.49
C VAL A 324 -8.25 -8.76 16.56
N ALA A 325 -7.66 -9.35 17.60
CA ALA A 325 -8.42 -9.93 18.72
C ALA A 325 -9.23 -8.86 19.48
N ARG A 326 -8.65 -7.68 19.70
CA ARG A 326 -9.34 -6.54 20.33
C ARG A 326 -10.49 -6.02 19.46
N PHE A 327 -10.30 -5.86 18.14
CA PHE A 327 -11.38 -5.49 17.22
C PHE A 327 -12.55 -6.44 17.31
N ARG A 328 -12.30 -7.76 17.27
CA ARG A 328 -13.34 -8.79 17.39
C ARG A 328 -14.03 -8.75 18.74
N LYS A 329 -13.26 -8.66 19.83
CA LYS A 329 -13.77 -8.64 21.21
C LYS A 329 -14.68 -7.43 21.47
N GLU A 330 -14.31 -6.27 20.91
CA GLU A 330 -15.05 -5.02 21.12
C GLU A 330 -16.13 -4.77 20.05
N GLY A 331 -16.30 -5.71 19.09
CA GLY A 331 -17.28 -5.58 18.01
C GLY A 331 -16.96 -4.45 17.02
N LEU A 332 -15.70 -4.06 16.90
CA LEU A 332 -15.27 -3.02 15.98
C LEU A 332 -15.24 -3.56 14.53
N PRO A 333 -15.64 -2.75 13.54
CA PRO A 333 -15.68 -3.20 12.16
C PRO A 333 -14.27 -3.38 11.59
N LEU A 334 -13.90 -4.60 11.19
CA LEU A 334 -12.59 -4.89 10.57
C LEU A 334 -12.32 -4.07 9.31
N ALA A 335 -13.37 -3.59 8.62
CA ALA A 335 -13.24 -2.67 7.49
C ALA A 335 -12.62 -1.30 7.86
N ARG A 336 -12.42 -1.02 9.15
CA ARG A 336 -11.75 0.16 9.68
C ARG A 336 -10.28 -0.10 10.09
N LEU A 337 -9.82 -1.33 9.97
CA LEU A 337 -8.45 -1.73 10.22
C LEU A 337 -7.76 -1.94 8.86
N MET A 338 -6.76 -1.13 8.57
CA MET A 338 -5.85 -1.33 7.46
C MET A 338 -4.53 -1.88 7.98
N VAL A 339 -3.87 -2.68 7.15
CA VAL A 339 -2.53 -3.21 7.43
C VAL A 339 -1.64 -2.86 6.25
N SER A 340 -0.55 -2.16 6.50
CA SER A 340 0.44 -1.77 5.52
C SER A 340 1.78 -2.46 5.77
N SER A 341 2.63 -2.53 4.76
CA SER A 341 3.98 -3.07 4.92
C SER A 341 4.97 -2.04 5.47
N ASP A 342 4.76 -0.78 5.16
CA ASP A 342 5.78 0.28 5.28
C ASP A 342 7.06 -0.09 4.50
N ALA A 343 6.90 -0.83 3.40
CA ALA A 343 8.01 -1.39 2.66
C ALA A 343 8.96 -0.32 2.13
N ASN A 344 10.25 -0.64 2.16
CA ASN A 344 11.37 0.26 1.88
C ASN A 344 11.44 1.47 2.82
N GLY A 345 10.61 1.54 3.87
CA GLY A 345 10.79 2.42 5.02
C GLY A 345 11.91 1.95 5.95
N SER A 346 12.44 2.85 6.75
CA SER A 346 13.42 2.53 7.78
C SER A 346 12.73 2.16 9.08
N MET A 347 13.00 0.96 9.57
CA MET A 347 12.45 0.44 10.81
C MET A 347 13.52 0.45 11.90
N PRO A 348 13.40 1.27 12.96
CA PRO A 348 14.32 1.24 14.08
C PRO A 348 14.12 -0.03 14.91
N VAL A 349 15.23 -0.68 15.27
CA VAL A 349 15.26 -1.80 16.21
C VAL A 349 15.90 -1.31 17.50
N PHE A 350 15.17 -1.38 18.59
CA PHE A 350 15.62 -0.98 19.92
C PHE A 350 15.91 -2.22 20.77
N ASP A 351 16.88 -2.13 21.66
CA ASP A 351 17.08 -3.13 22.71
C ASP A 351 16.08 -2.94 23.87
N ARG A 352 16.10 -3.87 24.84
CA ARG A 352 15.23 -3.81 26.01
C ARG A 352 15.43 -2.59 26.91
N SER A 353 16.52 -1.84 26.70
CA SER A 353 16.78 -0.56 27.41
C SER A 353 16.23 0.65 26.66
N GLY A 354 15.66 0.45 25.46
CA GLY A 354 15.18 1.51 24.59
C GLY A 354 16.29 2.18 23.76
N LYS A 355 17.49 1.61 23.68
CA LYS A 355 18.58 2.12 22.88
C LYS A 355 18.47 1.58 21.44
N LEU A 356 18.58 2.47 20.46
CA LEU A 356 18.63 2.09 19.03
C LEU A 356 19.87 1.20 18.77
N VAL A 357 19.61 -0.03 18.31
CA VAL A 357 20.64 -1.02 17.97
C VAL A 357 20.99 -0.98 16.50
N ARG A 358 19.96 -0.90 15.64
CA ARG A 358 20.12 -0.87 14.19
C ARG A 358 18.88 -0.30 13.50
N LEU A 359 19.02 0.02 12.22
CA LEU A 359 17.92 0.27 11.31
C LEU A 359 17.77 -0.95 10.39
N THR A 360 16.56 -1.42 10.18
CA THR A 360 16.20 -2.42 9.17
C THR A 360 15.32 -1.78 8.10
N ILE A 361 15.06 -2.51 7.03
CA ILE A 361 14.20 -2.07 5.96
C ILE A 361 12.98 -3.00 5.93
N ALA A 362 11.78 -2.43 6.02
CA ALA A 362 10.53 -3.18 5.88
C ALA A 362 10.34 -3.67 4.43
N THR A 363 9.59 -4.74 4.25
CA THR A 363 9.37 -5.37 2.93
C THR A 363 7.89 -5.73 2.73
N GLU A 364 7.43 -5.79 1.47
CA GLU A 364 6.09 -6.30 1.15
C GLU A 364 5.88 -7.74 1.62
N ARG A 365 6.94 -8.52 1.79
CA ARG A 365 6.86 -9.91 2.28
C ARG A 365 6.31 -9.96 3.70
N ASP A 366 6.54 -8.92 4.48
CA ASP A 366 6.04 -8.81 5.85
C ASP A 366 4.50 -8.74 5.85
N LEU A 367 3.90 -7.96 4.93
CA LEU A 367 2.46 -7.92 4.76
C LEU A 367 1.88 -9.29 4.36
N PHE A 368 2.51 -9.96 3.39
CA PHE A 368 2.05 -11.28 2.95
C PHE A 368 2.15 -12.34 4.04
N ARG A 369 3.22 -12.30 4.83
CA ARG A 369 3.39 -13.19 5.98
C ARG A 369 2.25 -13.00 6.97
N LYS A 370 1.97 -11.77 7.37
CA LYS A 370 0.89 -11.42 8.31
C LYS A 370 -0.50 -11.75 7.76
N PHE A 371 -0.71 -11.68 6.46
CA PHE A 371 -1.94 -12.15 5.83
C PHE A 371 -2.13 -13.67 5.95
N ARG A 372 -1.05 -14.44 5.99
CA ARG A 372 -1.10 -15.91 6.09
C ARG A 372 -1.24 -16.43 7.52
N GLU A 373 -0.80 -15.71 8.52
CA GLU A 373 -0.95 -15.99 9.96
C GLU A 373 -2.37 -15.72 10.44
#